data_fd64652ae32f6b676a7261e45bfe475a
#
_entry.id   fd64652ae32f6b676a7261e45bfe475a
#
_cell.length_a   1.000
_cell.length_b   1.000
_cell.length_c   1.000
_cell.angle_alpha   90.00
_cell.angle_beta   90.00
_cell.angle_gamma   90.00
#
_symmetry.space_group_name_H-M   'P 1'
#
loop_
_entity.id
_entity.type
_entity.pdbx_description
1 polymer ?
#
loop_
_entity_poly.entity_id
_entity_poly.type
_entity_poly.pdbx_seq_one_letter_code
_entity_poly.pdbx_strand_id
1 'polypeptide(L)'
;MSTIADIKAREILDSRGNPTVEADVTLASGAFGRAAVPSGASTGEHEALELRDGDAERYLGKGVEQAVQSVEERIAPALSGLSASDQMLIDRTMIELDGTDNKGKLGANAILAVSMATARAAAQDVGLPLYRYLGGPMARTMPVPMMNILNGGAHATNTVDFQEYMIVPIGATSFREALRMGAEVFHALKKVLVKRKLSTGVGDEGGFAPDLKNDEEALRVVVEAIEAAGYAPGREIAIALDVAASELYKSGNYTFKKSGAGSLDADGMIDLYRKWLDEYPIVSIEDGLAEDDWDGWARITAALGDRVQLVGDDLFVTNTERLARGIESDTANAILIKLNQIGTLTETLEAIEMARANGYQSIISHRSGETEDTFIADLAVATGAGQIKTGSASRTDRVAKYNQLLRIEEQLGPVAEYPGGSIYGL
;
A
#
# COMPACT_ATOMS: atom_id res chain seq x y z
N MET A 1 -11.25 31.85 7.81
CA MET A 1 -10.00 31.91 7.02
C MET A 1 -9.29 30.58 7.25
N SER A 2 -9.06 29.84 6.19
CA SER A 2 -8.41 28.50 6.22
C SER A 2 -6.90 28.56 6.50
N THR A 3 -6.43 29.56 7.28
CA THR A 3 -5.01 29.74 7.58
C THR A 3 -4.55 28.84 8.71
N ILE A 4 -3.37 28.26 8.58
CA ILE A 4 -2.76 27.43 9.61
C ILE A 4 -2.39 28.32 10.80
N ALA A 5 -2.94 27.99 11.98
CA ALA A 5 -2.73 28.71 13.23
C ALA A 5 -1.74 27.98 14.16
N ASP A 6 -1.78 26.65 14.19
CA ASP A 6 -0.90 25.84 15.03
C ASP A 6 -0.62 24.47 14.40
N ILE A 7 0.60 23.97 14.55
CA ILE A 7 0.99 22.61 14.17
C ILE A 7 1.72 21.99 15.35
N LYS A 8 1.30 20.78 15.74
CA LYS A 8 1.96 19.98 16.78
C LYS A 8 2.26 18.60 16.26
N ALA A 9 3.34 18.03 16.73
CA ALA A 9 3.68 16.64 16.43
C ALA A 9 3.95 15.84 17.70
N ARG A 10 3.89 14.54 17.58
CA ARG A 10 4.25 13.60 18.64
C ARG A 10 4.70 12.27 18.07
N GLU A 11 5.40 11.54 18.92
CA GLU A 11 5.72 10.15 18.70
C GLU A 11 4.55 9.29 19.19
N ILE A 12 4.10 8.36 18.35
CA ILE A 12 3.13 7.31 18.68
C ILE A 12 3.72 5.95 18.32
N LEU A 13 3.05 4.83 18.66
CA LEU A 13 3.49 3.50 18.26
C LEU A 13 2.72 3.00 17.03
N ASP A 14 3.45 2.38 16.11
CA ASP A 14 2.89 1.64 14.99
C ASP A 14 2.41 0.23 15.40
N SER A 15 1.82 -0.52 14.46
CA SER A 15 1.31 -1.87 14.67
C SER A 15 2.37 -2.91 15.04
N ARG A 16 3.64 -2.59 14.89
CA ARG A 16 4.80 -3.41 15.28
C ARG A 16 5.40 -2.98 16.61
N GLY A 17 4.85 -1.94 17.26
CA GLY A 17 5.38 -1.35 18.49
C GLY A 17 6.62 -0.48 18.28
N ASN A 18 6.90 -0.04 17.04
CA ASN A 18 7.95 0.93 16.76
C ASN A 18 7.36 2.35 16.76
N PRO A 19 8.14 3.37 17.16
CA PRO A 19 7.72 4.75 17.07
C PRO A 19 7.46 5.20 15.63
N THR A 20 6.45 6.07 15.47
CA THR A 20 6.18 6.82 14.24
C THR A 20 5.65 8.21 14.56
N VAL A 21 5.57 9.08 13.54
CA VAL A 21 5.15 10.48 13.69
C VAL A 21 3.64 10.62 13.50
N GLU A 22 3.00 11.36 14.41
CA GLU A 22 1.65 11.88 14.25
C GLU A 22 1.69 13.41 14.34
N ALA A 23 1.01 14.10 13.42
CA ALA A 23 0.87 15.56 13.43
C ALA A 23 -0.59 16.01 13.55
N ASP A 24 -0.78 17.13 14.25
CA ASP A 24 -2.03 17.87 14.37
C ASP A 24 -1.87 19.23 13.69
N VAL A 25 -2.80 19.61 12.82
CA VAL A 25 -2.89 20.94 12.22
C VAL A 25 -4.19 21.57 12.64
N THR A 26 -4.11 22.77 13.23
CA THR A 26 -5.27 23.58 13.63
C THR A 26 -5.32 24.87 12.82
N LEU A 27 -6.48 25.15 12.23
CA LEU A 27 -6.70 26.38 11.46
C LEU A 27 -7.26 27.52 12.32
N ALA A 28 -7.12 28.76 11.86
CA ALA A 28 -7.67 29.94 12.53
C ALA A 28 -9.20 29.91 12.66
N SER A 29 -9.89 29.11 11.86
CA SER A 29 -11.33 28.85 11.97
C SER A 29 -11.68 27.89 13.12
N GLY A 30 -10.71 27.19 13.71
CA GLY A 30 -10.89 26.11 14.65
C GLY A 30 -10.99 24.73 14.00
N ALA A 31 -10.98 24.64 12.67
CA ALA A 31 -10.90 23.35 11.99
C ALA A 31 -9.58 22.63 12.31
N PHE A 32 -9.65 21.29 12.38
CA PHE A 32 -8.58 20.44 12.89
C PHE A 32 -8.35 19.24 11.98
N GLY A 33 -7.09 18.90 11.77
CA GLY A 33 -6.69 17.66 11.07
C GLY A 33 -5.59 16.96 11.83
N ARG A 34 -5.68 15.63 11.93
CA ARG A 34 -4.67 14.75 12.52
C ARG A 34 -4.30 13.69 11.52
N ALA A 35 -3.01 13.37 11.41
CA ALA A 35 -2.55 12.26 10.58
C ALA A 35 -1.33 11.58 11.21
N ALA A 36 -1.28 10.25 11.09
CA ALA A 36 -0.16 9.43 11.50
C ALA A 36 0.46 8.74 10.28
N VAL A 37 1.79 8.67 10.25
CA VAL A 37 2.56 8.14 9.12
C VAL A 37 2.85 6.65 9.31
N PRO A 38 2.65 5.79 8.29
CA PRO A 38 3.07 4.40 8.35
C PRO A 38 4.58 4.26 8.14
N SER A 39 5.12 3.05 8.42
CA SER A 39 6.54 2.71 8.30
C SER A 39 6.74 1.37 7.61
N GLY A 40 7.68 1.26 6.66
CA GLY A 40 8.01 -0.01 5.99
C GLY A 40 8.84 -0.95 6.86
N ALA A 41 8.76 -2.26 6.58
CA ALA A 41 9.72 -3.26 7.06
C ALA A 41 10.80 -3.52 6.00
N SER A 42 10.40 -3.78 4.78
CA SER A 42 11.23 -3.69 3.59
C SER A 42 11.08 -2.27 3.01
N THR A 43 12.17 -1.68 2.56
CA THR A 43 12.17 -0.35 1.94
C THR A 43 12.96 -0.41 0.66
N GLY A 44 12.38 0.06 -0.45
CA GLY A 44 13.10 0.23 -1.70
C GLY A 44 14.28 1.20 -1.52
N GLU A 45 15.38 0.96 -2.19
CA GLU A 45 16.61 1.78 -2.07
C GLU A 45 16.36 3.26 -2.44
N HIS A 46 15.34 3.50 -3.27
CA HIS A 46 15.02 4.82 -3.81
C HIS A 46 13.88 5.55 -3.08
N GLU A 47 13.41 5.05 -1.93
CA GLU A 47 12.39 5.72 -1.13
C GLU A 47 12.90 7.02 -0.48
N ALA A 48 11.98 7.96 -0.24
CA ALA A 48 12.25 9.12 0.60
C ALA A 48 12.62 8.68 2.03
N LEU A 49 13.50 9.42 2.69
CA LEU A 49 14.12 9.01 3.95
C LEU A 49 13.16 9.16 5.13
N GLU A 50 12.86 8.05 5.79
CA GLU A 50 12.23 8.04 7.10
C GLU A 50 13.29 8.41 8.16
N LEU A 51 13.17 9.60 8.77
CA LEU A 51 14.13 10.08 9.75
C LEU A 51 13.95 9.34 11.08
N ARG A 52 15.01 8.65 11.52
CA ARG A 52 15.12 7.92 12.78
C ARG A 52 16.25 8.50 13.63
N ASP A 53 16.09 8.48 14.95
CA ASP A 53 17.05 9.11 15.87
C ASP A 53 18.41 8.40 15.92
N GLY A 54 18.42 7.07 15.70
CA GLY A 54 19.64 6.26 15.73
C GLY A 54 20.20 6.00 17.13
N ASP A 55 19.54 6.49 18.19
CA ASP A 55 19.92 6.27 19.59
C ASP A 55 19.55 4.86 20.03
N ALA A 56 20.55 3.98 20.14
CA ALA A 56 20.35 2.58 20.52
C ALA A 56 19.73 2.39 21.91
N GLU A 57 19.87 3.36 22.82
CA GLU A 57 19.31 3.30 24.18
C GLU A 57 17.81 3.65 24.21
N ARG A 58 17.29 4.27 23.12
CA ARG A 58 15.91 4.65 22.99
C ARG A 58 15.25 3.97 21.81
N TYR A 59 14.24 3.12 22.05
CA TYR A 59 13.54 2.32 21.03
C TYR A 59 14.49 1.55 20.08
N LEU A 60 15.65 1.12 20.57
CA LEU A 60 16.65 0.39 19.78
C LEU A 60 17.10 1.15 18.52
N GLY A 61 17.20 2.48 18.59
CA GLY A 61 17.57 3.35 17.48
C GLY A 61 16.40 3.81 16.60
N LYS A 62 15.18 3.33 16.86
CA LYS A 62 14.01 3.61 16.01
C LYS A 62 13.16 4.80 16.47
N GLY A 63 13.60 5.58 17.46
CA GLY A 63 12.93 6.82 17.89
C GLY A 63 12.73 7.80 16.75
N VAL A 64 11.78 8.73 16.88
CA VAL A 64 11.44 9.75 15.87
C VAL A 64 11.39 11.16 16.46
N GLU A 65 12.09 11.41 17.58
CA GLU A 65 12.13 12.73 18.22
C GLU A 65 12.70 13.81 17.29
N GLN A 66 13.72 13.49 16.50
CA GLN A 66 14.28 14.44 15.52
C GLN A 66 13.24 14.82 14.45
N ALA A 67 12.43 13.89 14.00
CA ALA A 67 11.33 14.16 13.06
C ALA A 67 10.24 15.03 13.72
N VAL A 68 9.89 14.76 14.98
CA VAL A 68 8.96 15.59 15.77
C VAL A 68 9.49 17.01 15.93
N GLN A 69 10.76 17.17 16.30
CA GLN A 69 11.41 18.47 16.39
C GLN A 69 11.45 19.20 15.05
N SER A 70 11.69 18.49 13.93
CA SER A 70 11.62 19.08 12.59
C SER A 70 10.24 19.67 12.30
N VAL A 71 9.17 19.01 12.73
CA VAL A 71 7.81 19.56 12.62
C VAL A 71 7.65 20.83 13.46
N GLU A 72 7.99 20.78 14.75
CA GLU A 72 7.68 21.84 15.69
C GLU A 72 8.55 23.07 15.53
N GLU A 73 9.86 22.89 15.28
CA GLU A 73 10.84 23.97 15.26
C GLU A 73 11.08 24.56 13.87
N ARG A 74 10.76 23.82 12.79
CA ARG A 74 11.07 24.22 11.42
C ARG A 74 9.85 24.28 10.51
N ILE A 75 9.05 23.22 10.43
CA ILE A 75 7.90 23.15 9.54
C ILE A 75 6.78 24.08 10.04
N ALA A 76 6.42 24.00 11.33
CA ALA A 76 5.32 24.78 11.89
C ALA A 76 5.53 26.30 11.74
N PRO A 77 6.73 26.87 12.03
CA PRO A 77 6.96 28.30 11.78
C PRO A 77 6.89 28.70 10.31
N ALA A 78 7.36 27.82 9.38
CA ALA A 78 7.37 28.09 7.95
C ALA A 78 5.96 28.09 7.34
N LEU A 79 5.05 27.28 7.87
CA LEU A 79 3.68 27.14 7.37
C LEU A 79 2.67 28.05 8.10
N SER A 80 3.04 28.67 9.22
CA SER A 80 2.15 29.54 10.00
C SER A 80 1.60 30.69 9.14
N GLY A 81 0.27 30.83 9.13
CA GLY A 81 -0.44 31.86 8.35
C GLY A 81 -0.65 31.51 6.88
N LEU A 82 -0.09 30.43 6.35
CA LEU A 82 -0.41 29.94 5.00
C LEU A 82 -1.83 29.38 4.95
N SER A 83 -2.42 29.38 3.76
CA SER A 83 -3.75 28.78 3.53
C SER A 83 -3.64 27.27 3.42
N ALA A 84 -4.34 26.52 4.29
CA ALA A 84 -4.42 25.08 4.25
C ALA A 84 -5.14 24.54 2.99
N SER A 85 -5.92 25.38 2.28
CA SER A 85 -6.56 25.00 1.03
C SER A 85 -5.61 24.97 -0.18
N ASP A 86 -4.40 25.51 -0.02
CA ASP A 86 -3.36 25.45 -1.05
C ASP A 86 -2.34 24.33 -0.73
N GLN A 87 -2.78 23.08 -0.88
CA GLN A 87 -1.97 21.89 -0.58
C GLN A 87 -0.62 21.89 -1.31
N MET A 88 -0.64 22.30 -2.59
CA MET A 88 0.60 22.33 -3.39
C MET A 88 1.62 23.31 -2.85
N LEU A 89 1.18 24.49 -2.40
CA LEU A 89 2.06 25.49 -1.77
C LEU A 89 2.61 24.96 -0.44
N ILE A 90 1.76 24.32 0.38
CA ILE A 90 2.15 23.74 1.67
C ILE A 90 3.25 22.69 1.45
N ASP A 91 3.01 21.72 0.56
CA ASP A 91 3.94 20.62 0.31
C ASP A 91 5.26 21.13 -0.31
N ARG A 92 5.17 22.04 -1.28
CA ARG A 92 6.36 22.68 -1.88
C ARG A 92 7.19 23.45 -0.84
N THR A 93 6.54 24.20 0.05
CA THR A 93 7.26 24.93 1.12
C THR A 93 8.05 23.97 2.01
N MET A 94 7.50 22.81 2.34
CA MET A 94 8.20 21.79 3.14
C MET A 94 9.35 21.14 2.37
N ILE A 95 9.16 20.83 1.08
CA ILE A 95 10.21 20.28 0.20
C ILE A 95 11.38 21.28 0.07
N GLU A 96 11.10 22.54 -0.20
CA GLU A 96 12.12 23.60 -0.31
C GLU A 96 12.84 23.85 1.03
N LEU A 97 12.14 23.74 2.15
CA LEU A 97 12.72 23.86 3.50
C LEU A 97 13.67 22.68 3.83
N ASP A 98 13.37 21.49 3.36
CA ASP A 98 14.25 20.31 3.44
C ASP A 98 15.47 20.52 2.54
N GLY A 99 15.26 20.76 1.26
CA GLY A 99 16.29 21.07 0.26
C GLY A 99 17.20 19.91 -0.09
N THR A 100 16.81 18.65 0.21
CA THR A 100 17.49 17.42 -0.22
C THR A 100 16.59 16.61 -1.14
N ASP A 101 17.18 15.79 -2.03
CA ASP A 101 16.44 15.03 -3.03
C ASP A 101 15.51 13.97 -2.40
N ASN A 102 15.90 13.42 -1.24
CA ASN A 102 15.18 12.35 -0.56
C ASN A 102 14.50 12.77 0.75
N LYS A 103 14.34 14.08 1.01
CA LYS A 103 13.77 14.64 2.25
C LYS A 103 14.52 14.24 3.52
N GLY A 104 15.85 14.05 3.39
CA GLY A 104 16.69 13.50 4.45
C GLY A 104 16.99 14.45 5.61
N LYS A 105 16.75 15.76 5.48
CA LYS A 105 17.08 16.76 6.50
C LYS A 105 15.96 16.99 7.50
N LEU A 106 14.70 16.98 7.07
CA LEU A 106 13.53 17.10 7.94
C LEU A 106 12.92 15.73 8.26
N GLY A 107 13.06 14.78 7.33
CA GLY A 107 12.44 13.49 7.33
C GLY A 107 11.15 13.46 6.52
N ALA A 108 11.02 12.48 5.60
CA ALA A 108 9.79 12.29 4.85
C ALA A 108 8.59 12.00 5.76
N ASN A 109 8.81 11.31 6.88
CA ASN A 109 7.79 11.07 7.91
C ASN A 109 7.28 12.37 8.56
N ALA A 110 8.15 13.32 8.89
CA ALA A 110 7.76 14.63 9.41
C ALA A 110 6.93 15.43 8.38
N ILE A 111 7.42 15.50 7.15
CA ILE A 111 6.76 16.21 6.04
C ILE A 111 5.40 15.61 5.73
N LEU A 112 5.30 14.28 5.59
CA LEU A 112 4.06 13.60 5.25
C LEU A 112 3.01 13.73 6.34
N ALA A 113 3.38 13.64 7.63
CA ALA A 113 2.45 13.82 8.73
C ALA A 113 1.73 15.16 8.65
N VAL A 114 2.47 16.24 8.38
CA VAL A 114 1.91 17.59 8.25
C VAL A 114 1.12 17.75 6.96
N SER A 115 1.59 17.20 5.84
CA SER A 115 0.90 17.22 4.55
C SER A 115 -0.50 16.61 4.65
N MET A 116 -0.62 15.40 5.20
CA MET A 116 -1.89 14.71 5.38
C MET A 116 -2.81 15.40 6.41
N ALA A 117 -2.24 15.86 7.53
CA ALA A 117 -3.01 16.56 8.56
C ALA A 117 -3.57 17.88 8.03
N THR A 118 -2.82 18.61 7.19
CA THR A 118 -3.29 19.85 6.53
C THR A 118 -4.47 19.58 5.61
N ALA A 119 -4.41 18.53 4.79
CA ALA A 119 -5.53 18.14 3.92
C ALA A 119 -6.80 17.83 4.73
N ARG A 120 -6.70 17.14 5.86
CA ARG A 120 -7.82 16.88 6.78
C ARG A 120 -8.39 18.13 7.40
N ALA A 121 -7.52 19.05 7.88
CA ALA A 121 -7.96 20.32 8.43
C ALA A 121 -8.69 21.16 7.40
N ALA A 122 -8.18 21.21 6.17
CA ALA A 122 -8.82 21.92 5.06
C ALA A 122 -10.19 21.31 4.67
N ALA A 123 -10.28 19.99 4.62
CA ALA A 123 -11.55 19.29 4.38
C ALA A 123 -12.60 19.62 5.46
N GLN A 124 -12.19 19.61 6.73
CA GLN A 124 -13.05 19.96 7.86
C GLN A 124 -13.50 21.44 7.79
N ASP A 125 -12.59 22.35 7.41
CA ASP A 125 -12.89 23.79 7.31
C ASP A 125 -14.03 24.09 6.31
N VAL A 126 -14.09 23.33 5.22
CA VAL A 126 -15.13 23.44 4.21
C VAL A 126 -16.33 22.49 4.43
N GLY A 127 -16.32 21.71 5.51
CA GLY A 127 -17.40 20.80 5.88
C GLY A 127 -17.58 19.62 4.95
N LEU A 128 -16.50 19.18 4.27
CA LEU A 128 -16.51 18.02 3.38
C LEU A 128 -15.78 16.82 4.00
N PRO A 129 -16.25 15.59 3.77
CA PRO A 129 -15.42 14.41 4.06
C PRO A 129 -14.17 14.42 3.18
N LEU A 130 -13.07 13.85 3.67
CA LEU A 130 -11.76 13.92 3.02
C LEU A 130 -11.78 13.41 1.58
N TYR A 131 -12.42 12.28 1.31
CA TYR A 131 -12.50 11.76 -0.07
C TYR A 131 -13.19 12.72 -1.05
N ARG A 132 -14.20 13.49 -0.58
CA ARG A 132 -14.87 14.51 -1.39
C ARG A 132 -14.04 15.77 -1.58
N TYR A 133 -13.31 16.16 -0.53
CA TYR A 133 -12.42 17.31 -0.60
C TYR A 133 -11.32 17.08 -1.63
N LEU A 134 -10.67 15.91 -1.60
CA LEU A 134 -9.57 15.57 -2.50
C LEU A 134 -10.05 15.23 -3.92
N GLY A 135 -11.12 14.44 -4.06
CA GLY A 135 -11.57 13.87 -5.34
C GLY A 135 -12.75 14.61 -6.01
N GLY A 136 -13.30 15.61 -5.32
CA GLY A 136 -14.41 16.41 -5.85
C GLY A 136 -15.72 15.62 -5.99
N PRO A 137 -16.69 16.14 -6.80
CA PRO A 137 -18.03 15.56 -6.89
C PRO A 137 -18.07 14.17 -7.55
N MET A 138 -17.05 13.79 -8.29
CA MET A 138 -16.99 12.50 -8.99
C MET A 138 -16.33 11.38 -8.19
N ALA A 139 -15.86 11.66 -6.96
CA ALA A 139 -15.29 10.64 -6.05
C ALA A 139 -16.40 9.68 -5.58
N ARG A 140 -16.54 8.52 -6.26
CA ARG A 140 -17.61 7.53 -6.03
C ARG A 140 -17.18 6.09 -6.31
N THR A 141 -16.01 5.89 -6.89
CA THR A 141 -15.48 4.55 -7.19
C THR A 141 -14.92 3.94 -5.91
N MET A 142 -15.55 2.87 -5.46
CA MET A 142 -15.06 2.06 -4.33
C MET A 142 -13.94 1.16 -4.80
N PRO A 143 -12.82 1.06 -4.06
CA PRO A 143 -11.71 0.21 -4.47
C PRO A 143 -12.02 -1.29 -4.29
N VAL A 144 -11.53 -2.12 -5.21
CA VAL A 144 -11.47 -3.57 -5.04
C VAL A 144 -10.36 -3.87 -4.03
N PRO A 145 -10.65 -4.57 -2.91
CA PRO A 145 -9.63 -4.88 -1.93
C PRO A 145 -8.79 -6.08 -2.37
N MET A 146 -7.47 -5.93 -2.30
CA MET A 146 -6.47 -6.99 -2.41
C MET A 146 -6.09 -7.39 -0.97
N MET A 147 -6.68 -8.49 -0.48
CA MET A 147 -6.63 -8.83 0.96
C MET A 147 -5.58 -9.91 1.21
N ASN A 148 -4.48 -9.54 1.86
CA ASN A 148 -3.41 -10.47 2.20
C ASN A 148 -3.86 -11.49 3.27
N ILE A 149 -4.08 -12.75 2.88
CA ILE A 149 -4.56 -13.80 3.79
C ILE A 149 -3.49 -14.82 4.18
N LEU A 150 -2.36 -14.88 3.43
CA LEU A 150 -1.24 -15.77 3.72
C LEU A 150 0.07 -15.03 3.47
N ASN A 151 0.94 -15.03 4.49
CA ASN A 151 2.24 -14.36 4.47
C ASN A 151 3.40 -15.35 4.35
N GLY A 152 4.44 -14.91 3.63
CA GLY A 152 5.75 -15.52 3.57
C GLY A 152 6.85 -14.45 3.53
N GLY A 153 7.94 -14.68 2.81
CA GLY A 153 9.01 -13.71 2.62
C GLY A 153 9.50 -13.05 3.90
N ALA A 154 9.75 -11.76 3.87
CA ALA A 154 10.15 -10.97 5.03
C ALA A 154 9.03 -10.80 6.08
N HIS A 155 7.76 -11.01 5.70
CA HIS A 155 6.59 -10.83 6.57
C HIS A 155 6.29 -12.02 7.48
N ALA A 156 7.01 -13.14 7.36
CA ALA A 156 6.80 -14.34 8.17
C ALA A 156 8.10 -15.14 8.37
N THR A 157 8.22 -15.80 9.52
CA THR A 157 9.34 -16.73 9.83
C THR A 157 8.99 -18.17 9.44
N ASN A 158 8.39 -18.37 8.27
CA ASN A 158 7.98 -19.67 7.74
C ASN A 158 8.84 -20.09 6.51
N THR A 159 8.43 -21.15 5.83
CA THR A 159 9.16 -21.77 4.71
C THR A 159 8.74 -21.26 3.33
N VAL A 160 7.90 -20.23 3.24
CA VAL A 160 7.38 -19.67 1.99
C VAL A 160 8.26 -18.49 1.55
N ASP A 161 8.70 -18.45 0.30
CA ASP A 161 9.63 -17.43 -0.21
C ASP A 161 8.91 -16.16 -0.66
N PHE A 162 7.74 -16.25 -1.31
CA PHE A 162 6.95 -15.08 -1.73
C PHE A 162 6.29 -14.40 -0.53
N GLN A 163 6.22 -13.08 -0.58
CA GLN A 163 5.87 -12.27 0.58
C GLN A 163 4.38 -12.30 0.92
N GLU A 164 3.49 -12.21 -0.10
CA GLU A 164 2.05 -12.13 0.13
C GLU A 164 1.24 -12.91 -0.89
N TYR A 165 0.22 -13.59 -0.39
CA TYR A 165 -0.85 -14.23 -1.18
C TYR A 165 -2.16 -13.56 -0.82
N MET A 166 -2.70 -12.79 -1.75
CA MET A 166 -3.89 -11.99 -1.59
C MET A 166 -5.08 -12.60 -2.30
N ILE A 167 -6.27 -12.43 -1.73
CA ILE A 167 -7.54 -12.69 -2.40
C ILE A 167 -8.14 -11.38 -2.89
N VAL A 168 -8.81 -11.45 -4.04
CA VAL A 168 -9.41 -10.31 -4.73
C VAL A 168 -10.86 -10.66 -5.07
N PRO A 169 -11.87 -10.08 -4.36
CA PRO A 169 -13.29 -10.38 -4.59
C PRO A 169 -13.83 -9.68 -5.85
N ILE A 170 -13.48 -10.22 -7.01
CA ILE A 170 -13.82 -9.65 -8.33
C ILE A 170 -15.30 -9.79 -8.71
N GLY A 171 -15.99 -10.80 -8.16
CA GLY A 171 -17.41 -11.06 -8.44
C GLY A 171 -18.39 -10.35 -7.50
N ALA A 172 -17.90 -9.57 -6.54
CA ALA A 172 -18.74 -8.79 -5.65
C ALA A 172 -19.45 -7.64 -6.40
N THR A 173 -20.63 -7.24 -5.91
CA THR A 173 -21.43 -6.15 -6.48
C THR A 173 -21.34 -4.84 -5.70
N SER A 174 -20.65 -4.86 -4.56
CA SER A 174 -20.44 -3.72 -3.67
C SER A 174 -19.19 -3.94 -2.82
N PHE A 175 -18.64 -2.89 -2.24
CA PHE A 175 -17.49 -3.01 -1.33
C PHE A 175 -17.87 -3.83 -0.08
N ARG A 176 -19.05 -3.61 0.47
CA ARG A 176 -19.57 -4.39 1.61
C ARG A 176 -19.60 -5.88 1.31
N GLU A 177 -20.06 -6.27 0.11
CA GLU A 177 -20.07 -7.65 -0.33
C GLU A 177 -18.66 -8.21 -0.48
N ALA A 178 -17.75 -7.44 -1.10
CA ALA A 178 -16.34 -7.80 -1.24
C ALA A 178 -15.67 -8.06 0.11
N LEU A 179 -15.90 -7.19 1.09
CA LEU A 179 -15.35 -7.35 2.44
C LEU A 179 -15.92 -8.59 3.15
N ARG A 180 -17.23 -8.88 3.00
CA ARG A 180 -17.86 -10.10 3.52
C ARG A 180 -17.21 -11.34 2.93
N MET A 181 -17.10 -11.41 1.59
CA MET A 181 -16.46 -12.53 0.89
C MET A 181 -15.02 -12.74 1.38
N GLY A 182 -14.23 -11.68 1.50
CA GLY A 182 -12.87 -11.76 2.01
C GLY A 182 -12.78 -12.27 3.44
N ALA A 183 -13.64 -11.82 4.34
CA ALA A 183 -13.70 -12.27 5.73
C ALA A 183 -14.11 -13.77 5.81
N GLU A 184 -15.04 -14.21 5.01
CA GLU A 184 -15.48 -15.61 4.96
C GLU A 184 -14.36 -16.54 4.46
N VAL A 185 -13.61 -16.13 3.42
CA VAL A 185 -12.42 -16.90 2.96
C VAL A 185 -11.32 -16.90 4.01
N PHE A 186 -11.05 -15.78 4.69
CA PHE A 186 -10.09 -15.73 5.79
C PHE A 186 -10.44 -16.75 6.89
N HIS A 187 -11.70 -16.84 7.29
CA HIS A 187 -12.14 -17.82 8.27
C HIS A 187 -12.14 -19.28 7.73
N ALA A 188 -12.43 -19.49 6.45
CA ALA A 188 -12.30 -20.79 5.80
C ALA A 188 -10.83 -21.24 5.76
N LEU A 189 -9.89 -20.34 5.41
CA LEU A 189 -8.45 -20.62 5.44
C LEU A 189 -7.99 -21.06 6.83
N LYS A 190 -8.43 -20.38 7.91
CA LYS A 190 -8.15 -20.83 9.27
C LYS A 190 -8.56 -22.27 9.52
N LYS A 191 -9.77 -22.67 9.06
CA LYS A 191 -10.26 -24.04 9.22
C LYS A 191 -9.43 -25.04 8.41
N VAL A 192 -9.04 -24.68 7.19
CA VAL A 192 -8.16 -25.51 6.33
C VAL A 192 -6.82 -25.74 7.00
N LEU A 193 -6.18 -24.68 7.53
CA LEU A 193 -4.91 -24.78 8.24
C LEU A 193 -4.99 -25.65 9.50
N VAL A 194 -6.03 -25.47 10.32
CA VAL A 194 -6.28 -26.30 11.51
C VAL A 194 -6.44 -27.79 11.13
N LYS A 195 -7.21 -28.10 10.08
CA LYS A 195 -7.39 -29.48 9.57
C LYS A 195 -6.07 -30.08 9.10
N ARG A 196 -5.20 -29.29 8.52
CA ARG A 196 -3.85 -29.70 8.10
C ARG A 196 -2.82 -29.70 9.24
N LYS A 197 -3.20 -29.33 10.47
CA LYS A 197 -2.35 -29.18 11.66
C LYS A 197 -1.23 -28.16 11.47
N LEU A 198 -1.49 -27.11 10.70
CA LEU A 198 -0.60 -25.99 10.44
C LEU A 198 -0.88 -24.82 11.39
N SER A 199 0.11 -23.93 11.55
CA SER A 199 -0.02 -22.71 12.36
C SER A 199 -1.13 -21.80 11.84
N THR A 200 -1.88 -21.20 12.76
CA THR A 200 -2.84 -20.12 12.50
C THR A 200 -2.41 -18.80 13.16
N GLY A 201 -1.14 -18.68 13.50
CA GLY A 201 -0.54 -17.39 13.84
C GLY A 201 -0.56 -16.47 12.62
N VAL A 202 -0.71 -15.16 12.87
CA VAL A 202 -0.75 -14.15 11.81
C VAL A 202 0.54 -13.35 11.78
N GLY A 203 0.94 -12.93 10.58
CA GLY A 203 2.05 -12.02 10.34
C GLY A 203 1.67 -10.54 10.59
N ASP A 204 2.59 -9.65 10.24
CA ASP A 204 2.47 -8.20 10.47
C ASP A 204 1.24 -7.58 9.77
N GLU A 205 0.82 -8.14 8.66
CA GLU A 205 -0.32 -7.65 7.87
C GLU A 205 -1.63 -8.40 8.12
N GLY A 206 -1.65 -9.30 9.12
CA GLY A 206 -2.84 -10.00 9.56
C GLY A 206 -3.17 -11.28 8.78
N GLY A 207 -2.43 -11.63 7.73
CA GLY A 207 -2.51 -12.93 7.04
C GLY A 207 -1.88 -14.04 7.86
N PHE A 208 -2.30 -15.29 7.66
CA PHE A 208 -1.72 -16.46 8.34
C PHE A 208 -0.29 -16.73 7.84
N ALA A 209 0.55 -17.29 8.71
CA ALA A 209 1.95 -17.59 8.41
C ALA A 209 2.28 -19.08 8.68
N PRO A 210 1.66 -20.03 7.96
CA PRO A 210 1.94 -21.46 8.12
C PRO A 210 3.27 -21.86 7.48
N ASP A 211 3.89 -22.93 8.00
CA ASP A 211 4.95 -23.63 7.29
C ASP A 211 4.33 -24.50 6.18
N LEU A 212 4.63 -24.15 4.94
CA LEU A 212 4.19 -24.87 3.76
C LEU A 212 5.41 -25.42 2.98
N LYS A 213 5.18 -26.37 2.11
CA LYS A 213 6.28 -27.04 1.41
C LYS A 213 7.03 -26.09 0.45
N ASN A 214 6.30 -25.21 -0.20
CA ASN A 214 6.79 -24.23 -1.18
C ASN A 214 5.67 -23.24 -1.52
N ASP A 215 5.98 -22.26 -2.38
CA ASP A 215 5.09 -21.20 -2.83
C ASP A 215 3.86 -21.72 -3.62
N GLU A 216 4.02 -22.80 -4.39
CA GLU A 216 2.90 -23.43 -5.11
C GLU A 216 1.89 -24.08 -4.14
N GLU A 217 2.35 -24.63 -3.02
CA GLU A 217 1.43 -25.14 -1.98
C GLU A 217 0.65 -24.00 -1.34
N ALA A 218 1.23 -22.81 -1.18
CA ALA A 218 0.51 -21.63 -0.69
C ALA A 218 -0.64 -21.25 -1.62
N LEU A 219 -0.42 -21.23 -2.95
CA LEU A 219 -1.48 -21.01 -3.94
C LEU A 219 -2.60 -22.05 -3.82
N ARG A 220 -2.26 -23.33 -3.71
CA ARG A 220 -3.23 -24.42 -3.55
C ARG A 220 -4.06 -24.27 -2.28
N VAL A 221 -3.44 -23.88 -1.18
CA VAL A 221 -4.14 -23.69 0.11
C VAL A 221 -5.08 -22.49 0.05
N VAL A 222 -4.70 -21.41 -0.66
CA VAL A 222 -5.59 -20.27 -0.90
C VAL A 222 -6.78 -20.67 -1.77
N VAL A 223 -6.57 -21.41 -2.86
CA VAL A 223 -7.68 -21.93 -3.69
C VAL A 223 -8.61 -22.83 -2.88
N GLU A 224 -8.06 -23.78 -2.09
CA GLU A 224 -8.86 -24.64 -1.19
C GLU A 224 -9.70 -23.81 -0.20
N ALA A 225 -9.16 -22.70 0.29
CA ALA A 225 -9.89 -21.82 1.20
C ALA A 225 -11.03 -21.06 0.51
N ILE A 226 -10.84 -20.61 -0.74
CA ILE A 226 -11.87 -19.96 -1.55
C ILE A 226 -13.03 -20.95 -1.79
N GLU A 227 -12.73 -22.18 -2.22
CA GLU A 227 -13.72 -23.24 -2.44
C GLU A 227 -14.43 -23.65 -1.14
N ALA A 228 -13.68 -23.78 -0.03
CA ALA A 228 -14.23 -24.12 1.28
C ALA A 228 -15.15 -23.03 1.85
N ALA A 229 -14.98 -21.78 1.43
CA ALA A 229 -15.89 -20.67 1.72
C ALA A 229 -17.14 -20.66 0.84
N GLY A 230 -17.21 -21.52 -0.20
CA GLY A 230 -18.34 -21.64 -1.12
C GLY A 230 -18.25 -20.73 -2.35
N TYR A 231 -17.09 -20.12 -2.61
CA TYR A 231 -16.87 -19.26 -3.77
C TYR A 231 -16.15 -19.97 -4.91
N ALA A 232 -16.39 -19.51 -6.14
CA ALA A 232 -15.75 -20.03 -7.34
C ALA A 232 -14.44 -19.27 -7.61
N PRO A 233 -13.25 -19.94 -7.55
CA PRO A 233 -11.97 -19.33 -7.91
C PRO A 233 -12.00 -18.79 -9.34
N GLY A 234 -11.46 -17.59 -9.55
CA GLY A 234 -11.36 -16.93 -10.86
C GLY A 234 -12.65 -16.28 -11.37
N ARG A 235 -13.79 -16.64 -10.82
CA ARG A 235 -15.08 -16.02 -11.18
C ARG A 235 -15.59 -15.06 -10.11
N GLU A 236 -15.52 -15.46 -8.85
CA GLU A 236 -15.99 -14.67 -7.71
C GLU A 236 -14.80 -14.08 -6.92
N ILE A 237 -13.76 -14.89 -6.73
CA ILE A 237 -12.54 -14.49 -6.05
C ILE A 237 -11.33 -14.90 -6.89
N ALA A 238 -10.49 -13.95 -7.21
CA ALA A 238 -9.20 -14.15 -7.84
C ALA A 238 -8.05 -14.08 -6.80
N ILE A 239 -6.83 -14.31 -7.25
CA ILE A 239 -5.61 -14.26 -6.45
C ILE A 239 -4.72 -13.13 -6.95
N ALA A 240 -4.05 -12.42 -6.05
CA ALA A 240 -2.95 -11.54 -6.35
C ALA A 240 -1.72 -11.95 -5.52
N LEU A 241 -0.55 -11.73 -6.08
CA LEU A 241 0.74 -12.04 -5.46
C LEU A 241 1.55 -10.78 -5.24
N ASP A 242 2.24 -10.72 -4.11
CA ASP A 242 3.40 -9.86 -3.92
C ASP A 242 4.63 -10.77 -3.70
N VAL A 243 5.55 -10.73 -4.64
CA VAL A 243 6.73 -11.59 -4.64
C VAL A 243 7.85 -10.99 -3.83
N ALA A 244 7.98 -9.66 -3.83
CA ALA A 244 9.11 -8.91 -3.29
C ALA A 244 10.45 -9.48 -3.81
N ALA A 245 10.55 -9.63 -5.13
CA ALA A 245 11.62 -10.42 -5.75
C ALA A 245 13.02 -9.83 -5.53
N SER A 246 13.16 -8.55 -5.17
CA SER A 246 14.44 -7.96 -4.76
C SER A 246 15.07 -8.71 -3.58
N GLU A 247 14.27 -9.23 -2.64
CA GLU A 247 14.74 -10.04 -1.50
C GLU A 247 15.32 -11.41 -1.92
N LEU A 248 14.89 -11.94 -3.05
CA LEU A 248 15.37 -13.21 -3.62
C LEU A 248 16.59 -13.01 -4.52
N TYR A 249 16.82 -11.77 -5.00
CA TYR A 249 17.77 -11.49 -6.06
C TYR A 249 19.20 -11.38 -5.56
N LYS A 250 20.10 -12.06 -6.26
CA LYS A 250 21.55 -11.89 -6.06
C LYS A 250 22.29 -12.25 -7.34
N SER A 251 23.07 -11.30 -7.86
CA SER A 251 23.99 -11.53 -9.00
C SER A 251 23.34 -12.22 -10.20
N GLY A 252 22.17 -11.75 -10.61
CA GLY A 252 21.45 -12.24 -11.80
C GLY A 252 20.52 -13.42 -11.54
N ASN A 253 20.38 -13.89 -10.30
CA ASN A 253 19.53 -15.02 -9.96
C ASN A 253 18.60 -14.74 -8.79
N TYR A 254 17.40 -15.28 -8.85
CA TYR A 254 16.37 -15.30 -7.82
C TYR A 254 16.44 -16.61 -7.07
N THR A 255 16.81 -16.60 -5.80
CA THR A 255 17.07 -17.81 -5.00
C THR A 255 16.00 -18.02 -3.95
N PHE A 256 15.31 -19.16 -4.04
CA PHE A 256 14.26 -19.59 -3.11
C PHE A 256 14.90 -20.23 -1.86
N LYS A 257 15.31 -19.39 -0.92
CA LYS A 257 16.12 -19.81 0.24
C LYS A 257 15.32 -20.55 1.29
N LYS A 258 14.05 -20.17 1.48
CA LYS A 258 13.18 -20.70 2.54
C LYS A 258 12.62 -22.08 2.17
N SER A 259 12.09 -22.21 0.95
CA SER A 259 11.58 -23.49 0.44
C SER A 259 12.68 -24.45 -0.03
N GLY A 260 13.87 -23.92 -0.36
CA GLY A 260 14.94 -24.70 -0.96
C GLY A 260 14.66 -25.12 -2.41
N ALA A 261 13.77 -24.44 -3.11
CA ALA A 261 13.36 -24.78 -4.48
C ALA A 261 14.45 -24.47 -5.55
N GLY A 262 15.59 -23.94 -5.14
CA GLY A 262 16.71 -23.64 -6.04
C GLY A 262 16.78 -22.18 -6.45
N SER A 263 17.33 -21.90 -7.64
CA SER A 263 17.48 -20.55 -8.17
C SER A 263 17.01 -20.48 -9.62
N LEU A 264 16.44 -19.36 -10.01
CA LEU A 264 15.99 -19.04 -11.36
C LEU A 264 16.63 -17.72 -11.80
N ASP A 265 16.88 -17.55 -13.08
CA ASP A 265 17.12 -16.24 -13.69
C ASP A 265 15.78 -15.56 -14.01
N ALA A 266 15.81 -14.37 -14.61
CA ALA A 266 14.61 -13.63 -14.96
C ALA A 266 13.69 -14.42 -15.92
N ASP A 267 14.25 -15.11 -16.90
CA ASP A 267 13.45 -15.91 -17.83
C ASP A 267 12.82 -17.12 -17.15
N GLY A 268 13.53 -17.76 -16.21
CA GLY A 268 12.98 -18.80 -15.36
C GLY A 268 11.84 -18.33 -14.44
N MET A 269 11.92 -17.11 -13.92
CA MET A 269 10.81 -16.48 -13.17
C MET A 269 9.60 -16.24 -14.08
N ILE A 270 9.81 -15.72 -15.29
CA ILE A 270 8.73 -15.51 -16.28
C ILE A 270 8.04 -16.83 -16.63
N ASP A 271 8.80 -17.90 -16.83
CA ASP A 271 8.25 -19.24 -17.13
C ASP A 271 7.45 -19.80 -15.92
N LEU A 272 7.92 -19.57 -14.69
CA LEU A 272 7.19 -19.93 -13.48
C LEU A 272 5.84 -19.22 -13.40
N TYR A 273 5.82 -17.89 -13.61
CA TYR A 273 4.58 -17.11 -13.62
C TYR A 273 3.64 -17.53 -14.74
N ARG A 274 4.17 -17.77 -15.95
CA ARG A 274 3.37 -18.26 -17.08
C ARG A 274 2.65 -19.56 -16.74
N LYS A 275 3.37 -20.53 -16.14
CA LYS A 275 2.79 -21.79 -15.67
C LYS A 275 1.68 -21.54 -14.64
N TRP A 276 1.92 -20.67 -13.66
CA TRP A 276 0.94 -20.42 -12.61
C TRP A 276 -0.29 -19.66 -13.10
N LEU A 277 -0.14 -18.77 -14.08
CA LEU A 277 -1.25 -18.10 -14.74
C LEU A 277 -2.16 -19.08 -15.54
N ASP A 278 -1.61 -20.20 -16.00
CA ASP A 278 -2.38 -21.26 -16.67
C ASP A 278 -3.10 -22.18 -15.65
N GLU A 279 -2.58 -22.29 -14.42
CA GLU A 279 -3.09 -23.23 -13.41
C GLU A 279 -3.94 -22.56 -12.30
N TYR A 280 -3.73 -21.28 -12.02
CA TYR A 280 -4.34 -20.55 -10.91
C TYR A 280 -4.99 -19.23 -11.38
N PRO A 281 -6.06 -18.77 -10.72
CA PRO A 281 -6.76 -17.55 -11.09
C PRO A 281 -6.04 -16.29 -10.61
N ILE A 282 -4.79 -16.11 -11.05
CA ILE A 282 -3.96 -14.96 -10.68
C ILE A 282 -4.28 -13.79 -11.61
N VAL A 283 -4.62 -12.63 -11.05
CA VAL A 283 -4.95 -11.39 -11.78
C VAL A 283 -3.91 -10.30 -11.61
N SER A 284 -3.01 -10.42 -10.62
CA SER A 284 -1.99 -9.39 -10.34
C SER A 284 -0.74 -10.02 -9.75
N ILE A 285 0.45 -9.55 -10.18
CA ILE A 285 1.77 -9.91 -9.66
C ILE A 285 2.51 -8.61 -9.37
N GLU A 286 2.80 -8.37 -8.09
CA GLU A 286 3.57 -7.23 -7.59
C GLU A 286 5.03 -7.65 -7.41
N ASP A 287 5.94 -6.77 -7.82
CA ASP A 287 7.39 -6.92 -7.73
C ASP A 287 7.87 -8.34 -8.12
N GLY A 288 7.40 -8.78 -9.29
CA GLY A 288 7.72 -10.10 -9.82
C GLY A 288 9.20 -10.28 -10.20
N LEU A 289 9.94 -9.19 -10.34
CA LEU A 289 11.40 -9.14 -10.55
C LEU A 289 12.00 -8.04 -9.68
N ALA A 290 13.35 -8.06 -9.54
CA ALA A 290 14.07 -7.11 -8.72
C ALA A 290 13.94 -5.65 -9.22
N GLU A 291 14.00 -4.69 -8.30
CA GLU A 291 13.74 -3.26 -8.53
C GLU A 291 14.67 -2.58 -9.55
N ASP A 292 15.83 -3.15 -9.81
CA ASP A 292 16.79 -2.65 -10.80
C ASP A 292 17.00 -3.58 -12.01
N ASP A 293 16.27 -4.70 -12.11
CA ASP A 293 16.29 -5.60 -13.27
C ASP A 293 15.37 -5.08 -14.39
N TRP A 294 15.62 -3.86 -14.88
CA TRP A 294 14.81 -3.20 -15.90
C TRP A 294 14.68 -4.01 -17.20
N ASP A 295 15.75 -4.70 -17.62
CA ASP A 295 15.70 -5.58 -18.79
C ASP A 295 14.80 -6.80 -18.55
N GLY A 296 14.84 -7.38 -17.35
CA GLY A 296 13.93 -8.44 -16.94
C GLY A 296 12.48 -7.94 -16.91
N TRP A 297 12.25 -6.76 -16.35
CA TRP A 297 10.92 -6.15 -16.31
C TRP A 297 10.35 -5.87 -17.71
N ALA A 298 11.13 -5.39 -18.67
CA ALA A 298 10.68 -5.23 -20.03
C ALA A 298 10.29 -6.60 -20.65
N ARG A 299 11.08 -7.66 -20.39
CA ARG A 299 10.76 -9.01 -20.87
C ARG A 299 9.49 -9.59 -20.24
N ILE A 300 9.29 -9.47 -18.90
CA ILE A 300 8.09 -9.97 -18.24
C ILE A 300 6.85 -9.22 -18.73
N THR A 301 6.95 -7.91 -18.95
CA THR A 301 5.84 -7.09 -19.45
C THR A 301 5.47 -7.51 -20.88
N ALA A 302 6.43 -7.68 -21.77
CA ALA A 302 6.18 -8.18 -23.12
C ALA A 302 5.58 -9.61 -23.15
N ALA A 303 5.95 -10.45 -22.18
CA ALA A 303 5.51 -11.85 -22.14
C ALA A 303 4.14 -12.06 -21.47
N LEU A 304 3.80 -11.26 -20.46
CA LEU A 304 2.66 -11.51 -19.56
C LEU A 304 1.74 -10.29 -19.36
N GLY A 305 2.15 -9.08 -19.76
CA GLY A 305 1.42 -7.83 -19.48
C GLY A 305 0.01 -7.77 -20.04
N ASP A 306 -0.29 -8.49 -21.14
CA ASP A 306 -1.63 -8.61 -21.71
C ASP A 306 -2.53 -9.61 -20.94
N ARG A 307 -1.96 -10.38 -20.02
CA ARG A 307 -2.65 -11.47 -19.31
C ARG A 307 -2.87 -11.17 -17.82
N VAL A 308 -2.02 -10.33 -17.23
CA VAL A 308 -1.98 -10.10 -15.79
C VAL A 308 -1.53 -8.68 -15.50
N GLN A 309 -2.05 -8.11 -14.42
CA GLN A 309 -1.55 -6.85 -13.89
C GLN A 309 -0.14 -7.06 -13.31
N LEU A 310 0.84 -6.32 -13.83
CA LEU A 310 2.21 -6.29 -13.35
C LEU A 310 2.45 -4.99 -12.60
N VAL A 311 2.64 -5.09 -11.29
CA VAL A 311 2.69 -3.94 -10.38
C VAL A 311 4.14 -3.68 -9.96
N GLY A 312 4.60 -2.44 -10.17
CA GLY A 312 5.85 -1.98 -9.58
C GLY A 312 5.60 -1.30 -8.23
N ASP A 313 6.14 -1.89 -7.14
CA ASP A 313 6.27 -1.28 -5.82
C ASP A 313 7.69 -0.72 -5.66
N ASP A 314 8.67 -1.54 -5.34
CA ASP A 314 10.08 -1.13 -5.21
C ASP A 314 10.65 -0.63 -6.55
N LEU A 315 10.12 -1.11 -7.68
CA LEU A 315 10.48 -0.63 -9.01
C LEU A 315 10.23 0.87 -9.17
N PHE A 316 9.10 1.39 -8.68
CA PHE A 316 8.66 2.77 -8.90
C PHE A 316 8.70 3.65 -7.66
N VAL A 317 8.58 3.09 -6.46
CA VAL A 317 8.58 3.76 -5.14
C VAL A 317 7.71 5.03 -5.09
N THR A 318 6.55 5.02 -5.75
CA THR A 318 5.65 6.19 -5.89
C THR A 318 6.34 7.44 -6.48
N ASN A 319 7.46 7.25 -7.19
CA ASN A 319 8.30 8.33 -7.72
C ASN A 319 8.00 8.56 -9.21
N THR A 320 7.69 9.81 -9.58
CA THR A 320 7.33 10.19 -10.95
C THR A 320 8.47 10.01 -11.95
N GLU A 321 9.74 10.17 -11.56
CA GLU A 321 10.89 9.98 -12.46
C GLU A 321 11.07 8.49 -12.80
N ARG A 322 10.96 7.60 -11.78
CA ARG A 322 11.04 6.15 -12.01
C ARG A 322 9.84 5.65 -12.80
N LEU A 323 8.63 6.18 -12.51
CA LEU A 323 7.43 5.87 -13.29
C LEU A 323 7.56 6.33 -14.73
N ALA A 324 8.07 7.53 -15.00
CA ALA A 324 8.32 8.02 -16.35
C ALA A 324 9.27 7.10 -17.13
N ARG A 325 10.35 6.64 -16.48
CA ARG A 325 11.25 5.64 -17.08
C ARG A 325 10.52 4.34 -17.45
N GLY A 326 9.63 3.85 -16.55
CA GLY A 326 8.83 2.65 -16.81
C GLY A 326 7.90 2.83 -18.02
N ILE A 327 7.22 3.98 -18.10
CA ILE A 327 6.35 4.33 -19.20
C ILE A 327 7.13 4.40 -20.53
N GLU A 328 8.28 5.05 -20.52
CA GLU A 328 9.13 5.18 -21.72
C GLU A 328 9.69 3.85 -22.23
N SER A 329 9.84 2.86 -21.34
CA SER A 329 10.40 1.53 -21.66
C SER A 329 9.35 0.42 -21.71
N ASP A 330 8.05 0.75 -21.73
CA ASP A 330 6.92 -0.21 -21.72
C ASP A 330 7.07 -1.27 -20.60
N THR A 331 7.38 -0.82 -19.39
CA THR A 331 7.72 -1.68 -18.25
C THR A 331 6.63 -1.65 -17.18
N ALA A 332 6.09 -2.81 -16.78
CA ALA A 332 4.91 -2.97 -15.93
C ALA A 332 3.63 -2.38 -16.57
N ASN A 333 2.50 -2.43 -15.90
CA ASN A 333 1.23 -1.82 -16.31
C ASN A 333 0.42 -1.26 -15.14
N ALA A 334 1.01 -1.32 -13.94
CA ALA A 334 0.44 -0.74 -12.71
C ALA A 334 1.54 -0.31 -11.74
N ILE A 335 1.18 0.64 -10.88
CA ILE A 335 2.04 1.16 -9.81
C ILE A 335 1.38 0.98 -8.46
N LEU A 336 2.16 0.56 -7.46
CA LEU A 336 1.75 0.63 -6.07
C LEU A 336 1.99 2.04 -5.52
N ILE A 337 1.03 2.59 -4.80
CA ILE A 337 1.06 3.95 -4.27
C ILE A 337 1.18 3.92 -2.76
N LYS A 338 2.29 4.34 -2.24
CA LYS A 338 2.60 4.47 -0.82
C LYS A 338 3.04 5.89 -0.50
N LEU A 339 2.20 6.66 0.20
CA LEU A 339 2.47 8.09 0.47
C LEU A 339 3.83 8.34 1.10
N ASN A 340 4.28 7.46 2.01
CA ASN A 340 5.54 7.65 2.71
C ASN A 340 6.79 7.31 1.87
N GLN A 341 6.65 6.62 0.73
CA GLN A 341 7.76 6.40 -0.20
C GLN A 341 8.20 7.68 -0.89
N ILE A 342 7.29 8.64 -1.07
CA ILE A 342 7.58 9.93 -1.70
C ILE A 342 7.50 11.10 -0.71
N GLY A 343 6.60 11.07 0.28
CA GLY A 343 6.62 11.94 1.45
C GLY A 343 5.73 13.17 1.42
N THR A 344 4.93 13.41 0.36
CA THR A 344 3.87 14.42 0.34
C THR A 344 2.61 13.93 -0.36
N LEU A 345 1.46 14.53 -0.04
CA LEU A 345 0.21 14.26 -0.73
C LEU A 345 0.27 14.75 -2.19
N THR A 346 0.86 15.92 -2.44
CA THR A 346 0.97 16.49 -3.79
C THR A 346 1.73 15.56 -4.73
N GLU A 347 2.94 15.12 -4.36
CA GLU A 347 3.75 14.21 -5.19
C GLU A 347 3.06 12.85 -5.37
N THR A 348 2.33 12.37 -4.35
CA THR A 348 1.51 11.14 -4.45
C THR A 348 0.42 11.28 -5.50
N LEU A 349 -0.30 12.41 -5.50
CA LEU A 349 -1.35 12.69 -6.49
C LEU A 349 -0.77 12.87 -7.90
N GLU A 350 0.41 13.48 -8.03
CA GLU A 350 1.12 13.61 -9.30
C GLU A 350 1.51 12.23 -9.87
N ALA A 351 1.99 11.30 -9.04
CA ALA A 351 2.29 9.94 -9.47
C ALA A 351 1.04 9.18 -9.95
N ILE A 352 -0.08 9.29 -9.23
CA ILE A 352 -1.36 8.69 -9.62
C ILE A 352 -1.87 9.28 -10.95
N GLU A 353 -1.80 10.59 -11.12
CA GLU A 353 -2.24 11.25 -12.36
C GLU A 353 -1.35 10.88 -13.55
N MET A 354 -0.02 10.81 -13.34
CA MET A 354 0.91 10.36 -14.39
C MET A 354 0.60 8.92 -14.80
N ALA A 355 0.38 8.02 -13.85
CA ALA A 355 -0.02 6.63 -14.12
C ALA A 355 -1.30 6.59 -14.97
N ARG A 356 -2.35 7.25 -14.50
CA ARG A 356 -3.65 7.32 -15.17
C ARG A 356 -3.57 7.87 -16.61
N ALA A 357 -2.81 8.95 -16.79
CA ALA A 357 -2.64 9.61 -18.10
C ALA A 357 -1.93 8.71 -19.11
N ASN A 358 -1.16 7.72 -18.67
CA ASN A 358 -0.39 6.80 -19.50
C ASN A 358 -0.93 5.35 -19.48
N GLY A 359 -2.16 5.13 -18.99
CA GLY A 359 -2.83 3.82 -19.04
C GLY A 359 -2.36 2.83 -17.99
N TYR A 360 -1.57 3.26 -16.99
CA TYR A 360 -1.20 2.44 -15.83
C TYR A 360 -2.30 2.47 -14.79
N GLN A 361 -2.56 1.33 -14.17
CA GLN A 361 -3.41 1.24 -12.99
C GLN A 361 -2.65 1.70 -11.74
N SER A 362 -3.39 2.21 -10.75
CA SER A 362 -2.82 2.56 -9.44
C SER A 362 -3.48 1.73 -8.35
N ILE A 363 -2.68 1.21 -7.41
CA ILE A 363 -3.16 0.49 -6.23
C ILE A 363 -2.77 1.30 -5.00
N ILE A 364 -3.73 1.81 -4.24
CA ILE A 364 -3.44 2.53 -3.00
C ILE A 364 -3.06 1.51 -1.93
N SER A 365 -1.91 1.69 -1.30
CA SER A 365 -1.32 0.67 -0.42
C SER A 365 -1.00 1.20 0.98
N HIS A 366 -1.13 0.28 1.94
CA HIS A 366 -0.58 0.40 3.30
C HIS A 366 0.92 0.14 3.33
N ARG A 367 1.48 0.12 4.53
CA ARG A 367 2.82 -0.41 4.82
C ARG A 367 2.73 -1.53 5.87
N SER A 368 3.83 -2.26 6.07
CA SER A 368 3.91 -3.32 7.10
C SER A 368 3.74 -2.78 8.52
N GLY A 369 4.30 -1.61 8.84
CA GLY A 369 4.05 -0.87 10.08
C GLY A 369 2.96 0.18 9.87
N GLU A 370 1.75 -0.09 10.34
CA GLU A 370 0.59 0.78 10.21
C GLU A 370 0.13 1.34 11.56
N THR A 371 -0.75 2.31 11.49
CA THR A 371 -1.49 2.87 12.64
C THR A 371 -2.99 2.68 12.40
N GLU A 372 -3.83 3.22 13.30
CA GLU A 372 -5.28 3.31 13.08
C GLU A 372 -5.67 4.38 12.05
N ASP A 373 -4.74 5.15 11.51
CA ASP A 373 -5.01 6.16 10.49
C ASP A 373 -5.64 5.56 9.23
N THR A 374 -6.67 6.22 8.69
CA THR A 374 -7.49 5.74 7.58
C THR A 374 -7.33 6.57 6.30
N PHE A 375 -6.32 7.44 6.23
CA PHE A 375 -6.15 8.36 5.11
C PHE A 375 -6.19 7.67 3.74
N ILE A 376 -5.53 6.52 3.61
CA ILE A 376 -5.47 5.76 2.35
C ILE A 376 -6.84 5.24 1.88
N ALA A 377 -7.80 5.03 2.78
CA ALA A 377 -9.16 4.64 2.39
C ALA A 377 -9.88 5.80 1.69
N ASP A 378 -9.79 7.00 2.25
CA ASP A 378 -10.32 8.21 1.62
C ASP A 378 -9.58 8.53 0.32
N LEU A 379 -8.26 8.38 0.27
CA LEU A 379 -7.44 8.60 -0.92
C LEU A 379 -7.84 7.67 -2.07
N ALA A 380 -8.07 6.40 -1.81
CA ALA A 380 -8.46 5.42 -2.82
C ALA A 380 -9.77 5.81 -3.52
N VAL A 381 -10.76 6.27 -2.75
CA VAL A 381 -12.04 6.74 -3.30
C VAL A 381 -11.89 8.10 -3.98
N ALA A 382 -11.11 9.02 -3.39
CA ALA A 382 -10.86 10.35 -3.93
C ALA A 382 -10.26 10.31 -5.34
N THR A 383 -9.27 9.47 -5.54
CA THR A 383 -8.53 9.37 -6.81
C THR A 383 -9.22 8.47 -7.84
N GLY A 384 -10.20 7.65 -7.39
CA GLY A 384 -10.81 6.64 -8.24
C GLY A 384 -9.82 5.56 -8.70
N ALA A 385 -8.77 5.29 -7.91
CA ALA A 385 -7.74 4.29 -8.22
C ALA A 385 -8.31 2.89 -8.48
N GLY A 386 -9.49 2.61 -7.92
CA GLY A 386 -10.21 1.35 -8.17
C GLY A 386 -9.67 0.14 -7.44
N GLN A 387 -8.50 0.24 -6.78
CA GLN A 387 -7.86 -0.85 -6.04
C GLN A 387 -7.24 -0.35 -4.74
N ILE A 388 -7.26 -1.20 -3.70
CA ILE A 388 -6.59 -0.95 -2.42
C ILE A 388 -5.95 -2.23 -1.88
N LYS A 389 -4.68 -2.13 -1.48
CA LYS A 389 -3.92 -3.17 -0.78
C LYS A 389 -3.70 -2.71 0.65
N THR A 390 -4.45 -3.26 1.62
CA THR A 390 -4.38 -2.80 3.02
C THR A 390 -4.43 -3.94 4.04
N GLY A 391 -3.81 -5.08 3.69
CA GLY A 391 -3.63 -6.23 4.56
C GLY A 391 -4.87 -7.11 4.64
N SER A 392 -4.93 -7.91 5.71
CA SER A 392 -5.97 -8.92 5.91
C SER A 392 -7.23 -8.37 6.57
N ALA A 393 -8.26 -9.22 6.69
CA ALA A 393 -9.48 -8.97 7.48
C ALA A 393 -9.25 -9.14 9.00
N SER A 394 -8.05 -8.96 9.48
CA SER A 394 -7.65 -9.04 10.89
C SER A 394 -6.61 -7.99 11.24
N ARG A 395 -6.44 -7.69 12.54
CA ARG A 395 -5.66 -6.58 13.12
C ARG A 395 -6.32 -5.23 12.86
N THR A 396 -6.47 -4.43 13.92
CA THR A 396 -7.20 -3.16 13.88
C THR A 396 -6.58 -2.14 12.93
N ASP A 397 -5.26 -2.12 12.82
CA ASP A 397 -4.49 -1.29 11.91
C ASP A 397 -4.86 -1.51 10.42
N ARG A 398 -5.31 -2.71 10.06
CA ARG A 398 -5.82 -3.06 8.72
C ARG A 398 -7.32 -2.82 8.61
N VAL A 399 -8.07 -3.38 9.56
CA VAL A 399 -9.55 -3.32 9.57
C VAL A 399 -10.08 -1.89 9.67
N ALA A 400 -9.33 -0.96 10.28
CA ALA A 400 -9.69 0.45 10.33
C ALA A 400 -9.94 1.05 8.93
N LYS A 401 -9.09 0.72 7.94
CA LYS A 401 -9.21 1.19 6.55
C LYS A 401 -10.44 0.60 5.87
N TYR A 402 -10.69 -0.71 6.05
CA TYR A 402 -11.90 -1.37 5.53
C TYR A 402 -13.18 -0.80 6.15
N ASN A 403 -13.18 -0.55 7.45
CA ASN A 403 -14.31 0.07 8.14
C ASN A 403 -14.56 1.50 7.65
N GLN A 404 -13.51 2.26 7.33
CA GLN A 404 -13.66 3.58 6.73
C GLN A 404 -14.28 3.50 5.33
N LEU A 405 -13.87 2.55 4.50
CA LEU A 405 -14.47 2.32 3.19
C LEU A 405 -15.96 1.95 3.30
N LEU A 406 -16.36 1.15 4.29
CA LEU A 406 -17.78 0.87 4.54
C LEU A 406 -18.58 2.15 4.87
N ARG A 407 -18.01 3.07 5.68
CA ARG A 407 -18.65 4.37 5.99
C ARG A 407 -18.74 5.23 4.75
N ILE A 408 -17.72 5.25 3.89
CA ILE A 408 -17.74 5.99 2.63
C ILE A 408 -18.80 5.42 1.68
N GLU A 409 -18.88 4.10 1.55
CA GLU A 409 -19.91 3.44 0.72
C GLU A 409 -21.33 3.80 1.21
N GLU A 410 -21.56 3.80 2.53
CA GLU A 410 -22.83 4.22 3.12
C GLU A 410 -23.15 5.69 2.82
N GLN A 411 -22.17 6.59 2.91
CA GLN A 411 -22.34 8.02 2.58
C GLN A 411 -22.63 8.25 1.09
N LEU A 412 -22.02 7.45 0.22
CA LEU A 412 -22.27 7.50 -1.23
C LEU A 412 -23.64 6.94 -1.59
N GLY A 413 -24.12 5.92 -0.85
CA GLY A 413 -25.41 5.28 -1.11
C GLY A 413 -25.48 4.71 -2.54
N PRO A 414 -26.58 4.99 -3.28
CA PRO A 414 -26.80 4.38 -4.59
C PRO A 414 -25.86 4.86 -5.71
N VAL A 415 -25.04 5.89 -5.45
CA VAL A 415 -24.04 6.37 -6.44
C VAL A 415 -22.67 5.73 -6.26
N ALA A 416 -22.47 4.90 -5.23
CA ALA A 416 -21.25 4.13 -5.08
C ALA A 416 -21.09 3.16 -6.26
N GLU A 417 -19.92 3.15 -6.86
CA GLU A 417 -19.56 2.24 -7.96
C GLU A 417 -18.47 1.29 -7.49
N TYR A 418 -18.71 -0.01 -7.61
CA TYR A 418 -17.69 -1.04 -7.34
C TYR A 418 -17.29 -1.70 -8.66
N PRO A 419 -16.04 -1.57 -9.12
CA PRO A 419 -15.65 -2.01 -10.46
C PRO A 419 -15.53 -3.53 -10.57
N GLY A 420 -15.31 -4.27 -9.47
CA GLY A 420 -15.14 -5.73 -9.50
C GLY A 420 -14.04 -6.16 -10.49
N GLY A 421 -14.31 -7.23 -11.24
CA GLY A 421 -13.35 -7.79 -12.21
C GLY A 421 -13.02 -6.89 -13.39
N SER A 422 -13.85 -5.87 -13.68
CA SER A 422 -13.61 -4.98 -14.83
C SER A 422 -12.30 -4.20 -14.72
N ILE A 423 -11.79 -3.98 -13.49
CA ILE A 423 -10.49 -3.32 -13.27
C ILE A 423 -9.31 -4.15 -13.81
N TYR A 424 -9.49 -5.46 -13.98
CA TYR A 424 -8.52 -6.40 -14.54
C TYR A 424 -8.84 -6.80 -15.98
N GLY A 425 -9.83 -6.16 -16.62
CA GLY A 425 -10.27 -6.52 -17.97
C GLY A 425 -11.13 -7.79 -18.07
N LEU A 426 -11.72 -8.23 -16.94
CA LEU A 426 -12.55 -9.46 -16.83
C LEU A 426 -14.04 -9.17 -16.95
#